data_ea79cd4c691e0443e5be671833789120
#
_entry.id   ea79cd4c691e0443e5be671833789120
#
_cell.length_a   1.000
_cell.length_b   1.000
_cell.length_c   1.000
_cell.angle_alpha   90.00
_cell.angle_beta   90.00
_cell.angle_gamma   90.00
#
_symmetry.space_group_name_H-M   'P 1'
#
loop_
_entity.id
_entity.type
_entity.pdbx_description
1 polymer ?
#
loop_
_entity_poly.entity_id
_entity_poly.type
_entity_poly.pdbx_seq_one_letter_code
_entity_poly.pdbx_strand_id
1 'polypeptide(L)'
;MKICRRILNSVQIMNYKGDVRLCGWIRDNVIGSLSNQSMNEIYHSEHAEYLRGKLMDQDYSLCNIDACPYLAMNDMEHNLAEVDEIPEYPEELYLAFENNCNYSCTTCTVHKNMEGTKKEDVEKSCDKVEEQLRKILPYVKKVGANGLGELFVSKRILRLLGDWKPVAPVDEVSVNLETNGSLFDEAHWKQIENLGQYHLRVAITIMSFEEPTYQYLSGTKLPISQLENNLSFVKSLREKGIINHLQLATVVQESNFRMLPEFTRRCLEEFGADSVRLRPFEPWGNKAPEIEWFADMRNPRHPYYEEYKMVMKNPIFRHPKVKDWSGGRDTFNLRESPYRAQKISHLVEEILTDIVLNIDSLIAKLKEGMTETHPIVIYGLGNIGRVLTKQFSEKGIRQAYILDRKKPCNPYSDVKVYSPEESRALEKDVEILITPIRDTESIKNDLEALGYHGRIMSVLELLDRKSLWEEYSLIRDEL
;
A
#
# COMPACT_ATOMS: atom_id res chain seq x y z
N MET A 1 27.95 -9.70 -23.08
CA MET A 1 27.62 -10.00 -21.68
C MET A 1 26.12 -10.17 -21.53
N LYS A 2 25.66 -11.18 -20.78
CA LYS A 2 24.23 -11.31 -20.43
C LYS A 2 23.96 -10.69 -19.08
N ILE A 3 23.04 -9.76 -19.00
CA ILE A 3 22.73 -9.04 -17.77
C ILE A 3 21.24 -8.71 -17.66
N CYS A 4 20.72 -8.61 -16.45
CA CYS A 4 19.36 -8.13 -16.21
C CYS A 4 19.15 -6.72 -16.79
N ARG A 5 18.14 -6.55 -17.68
CA ARG A 5 17.84 -5.28 -18.37
C ARG A 5 17.62 -4.12 -17.40
N ARG A 6 17.00 -4.36 -16.23
CA ARG A 6 16.74 -3.30 -15.27
C ARG A 6 18.02 -2.71 -14.70
N ILE A 7 18.96 -3.55 -14.28
CA ILE A 7 20.21 -3.06 -13.69
C ILE A 7 21.15 -2.45 -14.73
N LEU A 8 20.97 -2.84 -15.99
CA LEU A 8 21.72 -2.29 -17.10
C LEU A 8 21.24 -0.89 -17.47
N ASN A 9 19.94 -0.70 -17.68
CA ASN A 9 19.42 0.46 -18.41
C ASN A 9 18.67 1.44 -17.53
N SER A 10 18.27 1.07 -16.29
CA SER A 10 17.42 1.93 -15.49
C SER A 10 18.03 2.38 -14.18
N VAL A 11 17.67 3.59 -13.76
CA VAL A 11 17.92 4.10 -12.42
C VAL A 11 16.64 4.68 -11.82
N GLN A 12 16.54 4.62 -10.50
CA GLN A 12 15.42 5.16 -9.74
C GLN A 12 15.93 6.22 -8.77
N ILE A 13 15.33 7.38 -8.80
CA ILE A 13 15.60 8.48 -7.86
C ILE A 13 14.51 8.48 -6.80
N MET A 14 14.83 8.10 -5.56
CA MET A 14 13.85 7.57 -4.61
C MET A 14 13.39 8.52 -3.51
N ASN A 15 14.12 9.62 -3.25
CA ASN A 15 13.77 10.52 -2.17
C ASN A 15 14.28 11.93 -2.43
N TYR A 16 13.91 12.86 -1.57
CA TYR A 16 14.30 14.26 -1.66
C TYR A 16 15.83 14.51 -1.64
N LYS A 17 16.63 13.57 -1.13
CA LYS A 17 18.10 13.63 -1.19
C LYS A 17 18.64 13.24 -2.56
N GLY A 18 17.78 12.71 -3.43
CA GLY A 18 18.18 12.24 -4.75
C GLY A 18 18.98 10.96 -4.72
N ASP A 19 18.74 10.10 -3.71
CA ASP A 19 19.38 8.79 -3.65
C ASP A 19 19.00 7.97 -4.88
N VAL A 20 20.02 7.45 -5.56
CA VAL A 20 19.89 6.71 -6.82
C VAL A 20 20.13 5.24 -6.57
N ARG A 21 19.28 4.41 -7.18
CA ARG A 21 19.44 2.96 -7.18
C ARG A 21 19.16 2.37 -8.57
N LEU A 22 19.82 1.25 -8.89
CA LEU A 22 19.66 0.58 -10.18
C LEU A 22 18.35 -0.21 -10.29
N CYS A 23 17.86 -0.75 -9.18
CA CYS A 23 16.63 -1.56 -9.19
C CYS A 23 15.96 -1.54 -7.81
N GLY A 24 14.63 -1.43 -7.76
CA GLY A 24 13.85 -1.45 -6.53
C GLY A 24 13.82 -2.81 -5.80
N TRP A 25 14.24 -3.88 -6.45
CA TRP A 25 14.20 -5.24 -5.93
C TRP A 25 15.58 -5.76 -5.46
N ILE A 26 16.62 -4.92 -5.47
CA ILE A 26 17.94 -5.24 -4.93
C ILE A 26 18.07 -4.63 -3.54
N ARG A 27 18.62 -5.37 -2.59
CA ARG A 27 18.93 -4.88 -1.24
C ARG A 27 20.19 -4.00 -1.29
N ASP A 28 20.29 -3.02 -0.37
CA ASP A 28 21.45 -2.12 -0.21
C ASP A 28 21.96 -1.52 -1.52
N ASN A 29 21.04 -1.04 -2.33
CA ASN A 29 21.24 -0.70 -3.72
C ASN A 29 21.37 0.81 -3.99
N VAL A 30 21.58 1.64 -2.98
CA VAL A 30 21.86 3.07 -3.18
C VAL A 30 23.30 3.21 -3.67
N ILE A 31 23.45 3.62 -4.94
CA ILE A 31 24.74 3.73 -5.62
C ILE A 31 25.32 5.14 -5.59
N GLY A 32 24.57 6.11 -5.09
CA GLY A 32 25.00 7.51 -4.93
C GLY A 32 23.81 8.44 -4.74
N SER A 33 24.07 9.74 -4.71
CA SER A 33 23.05 10.77 -4.52
C SER A 33 23.26 11.98 -5.43
N LEU A 34 22.20 12.41 -6.14
CA LEU A 34 22.21 13.58 -7.01
C LEU A 34 22.37 14.91 -6.27
N SER A 35 22.24 14.92 -4.95
CA SER A 35 22.50 16.15 -4.16
C SER A 35 23.96 16.55 -4.11
N ASN A 36 24.92 15.65 -4.42
CA ASN A 36 26.35 15.88 -4.33
C ASN A 36 27.19 15.24 -5.45
N GLN A 37 26.58 14.48 -6.36
CA GLN A 37 27.25 13.78 -7.45
C GLN A 37 26.47 14.01 -8.77
N SER A 38 27.18 13.91 -9.91
CA SER A 38 26.53 13.82 -11.22
C SER A 38 25.98 12.41 -11.49
N MET A 39 25.03 12.29 -12.41
CA MET A 39 24.49 10.98 -12.80
C MET A 39 25.57 10.05 -13.38
N ASN A 40 26.52 10.59 -14.14
CA ASN A 40 27.60 9.78 -14.72
C ASN A 40 28.48 9.18 -13.62
N GLU A 41 28.92 9.99 -12.61
CA GLU A 41 29.69 9.49 -11.47
C GLU A 41 28.94 8.42 -10.67
N ILE A 42 27.62 8.60 -10.50
CA ILE A 42 26.77 7.65 -9.77
C ILE A 42 26.59 6.35 -10.57
N TYR A 43 26.26 6.47 -11.85
CA TYR A 43 25.91 5.33 -12.70
C TYR A 43 27.12 4.41 -12.98
N HIS A 44 28.35 4.96 -12.96
CA HIS A 44 29.61 4.25 -13.09
C HIS A 44 30.41 4.14 -11.78
N SER A 45 29.71 4.29 -10.62
CA SER A 45 30.37 4.12 -9.32
C SER A 45 30.83 2.67 -9.11
N GLU A 46 31.85 2.47 -8.29
CA GLU A 46 32.36 1.14 -7.91
C GLU A 46 31.24 0.24 -7.37
N HIS A 47 30.28 0.82 -6.63
CA HIS A 47 29.14 0.06 -6.12
C HIS A 47 28.17 -0.36 -7.23
N ALA A 48 27.92 0.50 -8.21
CA ALA A 48 27.10 0.16 -9.37
C ALA A 48 27.76 -0.96 -10.21
N GLU A 49 29.08 -0.89 -10.41
CA GLU A 49 29.84 -1.93 -11.12
C GLU A 49 29.81 -3.26 -10.36
N TYR A 50 29.99 -3.22 -9.03
CA TYR A 50 29.88 -4.41 -8.18
C TYR A 50 28.50 -5.10 -8.33
N LEU A 51 27.40 -4.33 -8.26
CA LEU A 51 26.06 -4.87 -8.40
C LEU A 51 25.85 -5.48 -9.81
N ARG A 52 26.34 -4.81 -10.85
CA ARG A 52 26.26 -5.33 -12.24
C ARG A 52 27.07 -6.60 -12.39
N GLY A 53 28.29 -6.64 -11.86
CA GLY A 53 29.16 -7.83 -11.87
C GLY A 53 28.47 -9.05 -11.27
N LYS A 54 27.84 -8.90 -10.10
CA LYS A 54 27.05 -9.97 -9.47
C LYS A 54 25.97 -10.53 -10.40
N LEU A 55 25.21 -9.66 -11.07
CA LEU A 55 24.13 -10.09 -11.93
C LEU A 55 24.62 -10.63 -13.31
N MET A 56 25.79 -10.20 -13.77
CA MET A 56 26.45 -10.82 -14.94
C MET A 56 26.88 -12.27 -14.65
N ASP A 57 27.34 -12.53 -13.43
CA ASP A 57 27.66 -13.87 -12.95
C ASP A 57 26.40 -14.70 -12.58
N GLN A 58 25.20 -14.18 -12.85
CA GLN A 58 23.91 -14.76 -12.46
C GLN A 58 23.76 -14.99 -10.94
N ASP A 59 24.52 -14.26 -10.14
CA ASP A 59 24.38 -14.24 -8.68
C ASP A 59 23.26 -13.27 -8.26
N TYR A 60 22.09 -13.83 -8.01
CA TYR A 60 20.88 -13.09 -7.58
C TYR A 60 20.74 -13.00 -6.05
N SER A 61 21.80 -13.29 -5.27
CA SER A 61 21.75 -13.29 -3.81
C SER A 61 21.35 -11.96 -3.18
N LEU A 62 21.63 -10.84 -3.87
CA LEU A 62 21.24 -9.48 -3.46
C LEU A 62 19.80 -9.12 -3.89
N CYS A 63 19.19 -9.89 -4.78
CA CYS A 63 17.83 -9.63 -5.25
C CYS A 63 16.79 -10.11 -4.23
N ASN A 64 15.70 -9.38 -4.10
CA ASN A 64 14.52 -9.88 -3.42
C ASN A 64 13.78 -10.84 -4.36
N ILE A 65 14.02 -12.15 -4.18
CA ILE A 65 13.51 -13.21 -5.05
C ILE A 65 11.99 -13.24 -5.07
N ASP A 66 11.35 -12.96 -3.93
CA ASP A 66 9.90 -13.03 -3.80
C ASP A 66 9.19 -11.79 -4.39
N ALA A 67 9.86 -10.64 -4.41
CA ALA A 67 9.29 -9.39 -4.91
C ALA A 67 9.68 -9.10 -6.38
N CYS A 68 10.80 -9.64 -6.88
CA CYS A 68 11.18 -9.49 -8.27
C CYS A 68 10.27 -10.34 -9.18
N PRO A 69 9.48 -9.72 -10.08
CA PRO A 69 8.51 -10.47 -10.88
C PRO A 69 9.17 -11.54 -11.76
N TYR A 70 10.40 -11.33 -12.20
CA TYR A 70 11.11 -12.28 -13.07
C TYR A 70 11.67 -13.47 -12.29
N LEU A 71 12.20 -13.25 -11.08
CA LEU A 71 12.70 -14.33 -10.23
C LEU A 71 11.56 -15.10 -9.59
N ALA A 72 10.53 -14.42 -9.11
CA ALA A 72 9.35 -15.05 -8.51
C ALA A 72 8.61 -15.96 -9.50
N MET A 73 8.57 -15.57 -10.78
CA MET A 73 7.92 -16.34 -11.86
C MET A 73 8.86 -17.30 -12.59
N ASN A 74 10.13 -17.38 -12.17
CA ASN A 74 11.18 -18.14 -12.87
C ASN A 74 11.32 -17.78 -14.37
N ASP A 75 11.24 -16.48 -14.66
CA ASP A 75 11.18 -15.90 -16.02
C ASP A 75 12.33 -14.92 -16.30
N MET A 76 13.48 -15.14 -15.67
CA MET A 76 14.65 -14.25 -15.83
C MET A 76 15.17 -14.20 -17.26
N GLU A 77 15.06 -15.27 -18.03
CA GLU A 77 15.57 -15.31 -19.40
C GLU A 77 14.98 -14.21 -20.29
N HIS A 78 13.69 -13.92 -20.14
CA HIS A 78 13.01 -12.85 -20.88
C HIS A 78 13.42 -11.43 -20.43
N ASN A 79 14.10 -11.32 -19.30
CA ASN A 79 14.58 -10.03 -18.78
C ASN A 79 16.11 -9.85 -18.94
N LEU A 80 16.79 -10.76 -19.61
CA LEU A 80 18.21 -10.59 -19.91
C LEU A 80 18.41 -9.76 -21.18
N ALA A 81 19.46 -8.95 -21.17
CA ALA A 81 19.98 -8.28 -22.36
C ALA A 81 21.39 -8.82 -22.66
N GLU A 82 21.71 -8.91 -23.94
CA GLU A 82 23.09 -9.12 -24.39
C GLU A 82 23.65 -7.76 -24.80
N VAL A 83 24.77 -7.38 -24.21
CA VAL A 83 25.43 -6.09 -24.49
C VAL A 83 26.94 -6.29 -24.52
N ASP A 84 27.63 -5.45 -25.28
CA ASP A 84 29.08 -5.43 -25.37
C ASP A 84 29.70 -4.57 -24.26
N GLU A 85 29.03 -3.46 -23.94
CA GLU A 85 29.46 -2.49 -22.94
C GLU A 85 28.29 -1.88 -22.15
N ILE A 86 28.57 -1.31 -20.99
CA ILE A 86 27.59 -0.56 -20.20
C ILE A 86 27.38 0.81 -20.86
N PRO A 87 26.12 1.26 -21.09
CA PRO A 87 25.86 2.57 -21.65
C PRO A 87 26.45 3.71 -20.83
N GLU A 88 26.81 4.82 -21.47
CA GLU A 88 27.33 6.02 -20.79
C GLU A 88 26.31 6.63 -19.81
N TYR A 89 25.02 6.57 -20.16
CA TYR A 89 23.90 7.07 -19.35
C TYR A 89 22.78 6.02 -19.29
N PRO A 90 21.98 6.01 -18.21
CA PRO A 90 20.81 5.16 -18.16
C PRO A 90 19.80 5.60 -19.23
N GLU A 91 19.22 4.65 -19.94
CA GLU A 91 18.17 4.92 -20.92
C GLU A 91 16.80 5.17 -20.25
N GLU A 92 16.61 4.70 -19.01
CA GLU A 92 15.37 4.76 -18.27
C GLU A 92 15.58 5.42 -16.90
N LEU A 93 14.84 6.49 -16.63
CA LEU A 93 14.77 7.14 -15.31
C LEU A 93 13.42 6.91 -14.66
N TYR A 94 13.45 6.59 -13.38
CA TYR A 94 12.26 6.55 -12.55
C TYR A 94 12.29 7.67 -11.50
N LEU A 95 11.37 8.64 -11.64
CA LEU A 95 11.34 9.86 -10.85
C LEU A 95 10.39 9.69 -9.67
N ALA A 96 10.93 9.56 -8.45
CA ALA A 96 10.18 9.45 -7.21
C ALA A 96 10.82 10.25 -6.06
N PHE A 97 11.43 11.39 -6.36
CA PHE A 97 12.19 12.19 -5.39
C PHE A 97 11.34 13.18 -4.58
N GLU A 98 10.16 13.57 -5.06
CA GLU A 98 9.19 14.33 -4.28
C GLU A 98 8.21 13.37 -3.61
N ASN A 99 8.48 13.01 -2.34
CA ASN A 99 7.66 12.08 -1.57
C ASN A 99 6.37 12.71 -1.01
N ASN A 100 5.73 13.60 -1.77
CA ASN A 100 4.49 14.26 -1.40
C ASN A 100 3.29 13.45 -1.88
N CYS A 101 2.27 13.31 -1.04
CA CYS A 101 1.03 12.63 -1.41
C CYS A 101 -0.16 13.28 -0.70
N ASN A 102 -1.28 13.37 -1.38
CA ASN A 102 -2.56 13.83 -0.83
C ASN A 102 -3.35 12.70 -0.14
N TYR A 103 -2.84 11.45 -0.18
CA TYR A 103 -3.38 10.31 0.55
C TYR A 103 -2.47 9.90 1.70
N SER A 104 -3.04 9.17 2.66
CA SER A 104 -2.36 8.59 3.83
C SER A 104 -2.66 7.10 3.91
N CYS A 105 -2.41 6.38 2.82
CA CYS A 105 -2.78 4.97 2.68
C CYS A 105 -2.25 4.10 3.82
N THR A 106 -3.08 3.16 4.26
CA THR A 106 -2.75 2.23 5.35
C THR A 106 -1.52 1.38 5.05
N THR A 107 -1.20 1.17 3.77
CA THR A 107 -0.08 0.34 3.29
C THR A 107 1.18 1.12 2.93
N CYS A 108 1.19 2.46 3.08
CA CYS A 108 2.24 3.31 2.53
C CYS A 108 3.23 3.81 3.59
N THR A 109 4.50 3.98 3.17
CA THR A 109 5.60 4.48 4.01
C THR A 109 5.93 5.95 3.80
N VAL A 110 5.33 6.61 2.80
CA VAL A 110 5.72 7.96 2.32
C VAL A 110 5.82 9.00 3.44
N HIS A 111 4.80 9.05 4.30
CA HIS A 111 4.77 10.06 5.36
C HIS A 111 5.78 9.84 6.49
N LYS A 112 6.23 8.60 6.75
CA LYS A 112 7.25 8.31 7.77
C LYS A 112 8.64 8.77 7.36
N ASN A 113 8.96 8.73 6.08
CA ASN A 113 10.29 9.07 5.57
C ASN A 113 10.63 10.57 5.66
N MET A 114 9.66 11.40 6.04
CA MET A 114 9.80 12.86 6.17
C MET A 114 9.77 13.35 7.62
N GLU A 115 9.53 12.48 8.60
CA GLU A 115 9.47 12.88 10.01
C GLU A 115 10.81 13.46 10.49
N GLY A 116 10.72 14.63 11.14
CA GLY A 116 11.89 15.32 11.72
C GLY A 116 12.74 16.11 10.75
N THR A 117 12.44 16.13 9.44
CA THR A 117 13.21 16.91 8.46
C THR A 117 12.62 18.29 8.28
N LYS A 118 13.48 19.33 8.29
CA LYS A 118 13.03 20.69 8.04
C LYS A 118 12.62 20.86 6.58
N LYS A 119 11.47 21.50 6.34
CA LYS A 119 10.93 21.71 5.00
C LYS A 119 11.92 22.44 4.08
N GLU A 120 12.63 23.44 4.60
CA GLU A 120 13.61 24.22 3.83
C GLU A 120 14.79 23.35 3.33
N ASP A 121 15.23 22.38 4.11
CA ASP A 121 16.32 21.48 3.71
C ASP A 121 15.86 20.50 2.64
N VAL A 122 14.61 20.03 2.74
CA VAL A 122 13.96 19.22 1.70
C VAL A 122 13.87 20.00 0.39
N GLU A 123 13.36 21.23 0.42
CA GLU A 123 13.21 22.07 -0.77
C GLU A 123 14.56 22.32 -1.46
N LYS A 124 15.61 22.72 -0.69
CA LYS A 124 16.95 22.93 -1.22
C LYS A 124 17.57 21.68 -1.85
N SER A 125 17.30 20.53 -1.25
CA SER A 125 17.80 19.26 -1.77
C SER A 125 17.08 18.88 -3.07
N CYS A 126 15.76 19.01 -3.10
CA CYS A 126 14.96 18.78 -4.31
C CYS A 126 15.36 19.72 -5.46
N ASP A 127 15.72 20.98 -5.18
CA ASP A 127 16.18 21.92 -6.21
C ASP A 127 17.48 21.43 -6.87
N LYS A 128 18.45 20.93 -6.08
CA LYS A 128 19.67 20.34 -6.61
C LYS A 128 19.41 19.09 -7.43
N VAL A 129 18.52 18.22 -6.96
CA VAL A 129 18.12 17.00 -7.68
C VAL A 129 17.48 17.38 -9.03
N GLU A 130 16.56 18.35 -9.04
CA GLU A 130 15.95 18.83 -10.28
C GLU A 130 16.98 19.39 -11.27
N GLU A 131 17.96 20.16 -10.77
CA GLU A 131 19.04 20.70 -11.62
C GLU A 131 19.86 19.60 -12.30
N GLN A 132 20.22 18.54 -11.55
CA GLN A 132 20.94 17.41 -12.13
C GLN A 132 20.08 16.61 -13.13
N LEU A 133 18.80 16.40 -12.82
CA LEU A 133 17.88 15.71 -13.70
C LEU A 133 17.68 16.46 -15.03
N ARG A 134 17.61 17.79 -15.04
CA ARG A 134 17.52 18.58 -16.27
C ARG A 134 18.69 18.36 -17.23
N LYS A 135 19.87 18.01 -16.71
CA LYS A 135 21.06 17.76 -17.54
C LYS A 135 20.99 16.43 -18.29
N ILE A 136 20.33 15.43 -17.70
CA ILE A 136 20.30 14.05 -18.25
C ILE A 136 18.99 13.70 -18.98
N LEU A 137 17.87 14.31 -18.56
CA LEU A 137 16.55 14.03 -19.15
C LEU A 137 16.51 14.07 -20.69
N PRO A 138 17.22 14.99 -21.38
CA PRO A 138 17.24 14.99 -22.86
C PRO A 138 17.76 13.70 -23.48
N TYR A 139 18.63 12.95 -22.80
CA TYR A 139 19.24 11.72 -23.30
C TYR A 139 18.48 10.46 -22.92
N VAL A 140 17.42 10.60 -22.09
CA VAL A 140 16.62 9.49 -21.61
C VAL A 140 15.50 9.16 -22.59
N LYS A 141 15.34 7.86 -22.89
CA LYS A 141 14.28 7.35 -23.77
C LYS A 141 13.02 6.94 -23.00
N LYS A 142 13.16 6.57 -21.73
CA LYS A 142 12.04 6.07 -20.93
C LYS A 142 12.00 6.79 -19.60
N VAL A 143 10.85 7.39 -19.28
CA VAL A 143 10.64 8.02 -17.99
C VAL A 143 9.47 7.35 -17.27
N GLY A 144 9.73 6.87 -16.07
CA GLY A 144 8.71 6.51 -15.10
C GLY A 144 8.54 7.62 -14.08
N ALA A 145 7.34 7.92 -13.70
CA ALA A 145 7.05 8.86 -12.62
C ALA A 145 5.97 8.31 -11.71
N ASN A 146 6.23 8.25 -10.59
CA ASN A 146 5.87 8.28 -9.21
C ASN A 146 5.36 6.98 -8.58
N GLY A 147 6.24 6.19 -7.99
CA GLY A 147 5.86 5.07 -7.11
C GLY A 147 5.98 5.39 -5.62
N LEU A 148 6.51 6.58 -5.25
CA LEU A 148 6.67 7.04 -3.87
C LEU A 148 6.14 8.47 -3.72
N GLY A 149 4.83 8.60 -3.64
CA GLY A 149 4.14 9.89 -3.57
C GLY A 149 2.94 9.92 -4.53
N GLU A 150 2.44 11.10 -4.82
CA GLU A 150 1.41 11.31 -5.84
C GLU A 150 1.92 12.23 -6.94
N LEU A 151 1.81 11.77 -8.18
CA LEU A 151 2.33 12.49 -9.36
C LEU A 151 1.83 13.92 -9.43
N PHE A 152 0.52 14.13 -9.34
CA PHE A 152 -0.09 15.44 -9.51
C PHE A 152 0.04 16.38 -8.31
N VAL A 153 0.66 15.91 -7.21
CA VAL A 153 1.10 16.75 -6.08
C VAL A 153 2.57 17.15 -6.24
N SER A 154 3.34 16.40 -7.02
CA SER A 154 4.78 16.54 -7.19
C SER A 154 5.12 17.63 -8.22
N LYS A 155 5.14 18.89 -7.79
CA LYS A 155 5.28 20.05 -8.68
C LYS A 155 6.55 20.06 -9.53
N ARG A 156 7.69 19.59 -8.98
CA ARG A 156 8.96 19.52 -9.73
C ARG A 156 8.94 18.43 -10.77
N ILE A 157 8.37 17.26 -10.41
CA ILE A 157 8.22 16.15 -11.37
C ILE A 157 7.30 16.59 -12.52
N LEU A 158 6.16 17.21 -12.22
CA LEU A 158 5.26 17.74 -13.27
C LEU A 158 5.95 18.73 -14.19
N ARG A 159 6.74 19.67 -13.61
CA ARG A 159 7.50 20.67 -14.39
C ARG A 159 8.58 20.00 -15.25
N LEU A 160 9.32 19.02 -14.70
CA LEU A 160 10.31 18.27 -15.47
C LEU A 160 9.68 17.52 -16.64
N LEU A 161 8.52 16.88 -16.42
CA LEU A 161 7.79 16.15 -17.45
C LEU A 161 7.17 17.08 -18.50
N GLY A 162 6.62 18.22 -18.09
CA GLY A 162 6.05 19.22 -18.98
C GLY A 162 7.10 19.86 -19.88
N ASP A 163 8.31 20.07 -19.36
CA ASP A 163 9.45 20.66 -20.09
C ASP A 163 10.25 19.62 -20.88
N TRP A 164 9.99 18.31 -20.68
CA TRP A 164 10.82 17.24 -21.24
C TRP A 164 10.77 17.18 -22.77
N LYS A 165 11.97 17.24 -23.38
CA LYS A 165 12.18 17.13 -24.83
C LYS A 165 13.35 16.15 -25.07
N PRO A 166 13.06 14.85 -25.21
CA PRO A 166 14.09 13.85 -25.50
C PRO A 166 14.72 14.07 -26.90
N VAL A 167 16.01 13.79 -27.01
CA VAL A 167 16.74 13.81 -28.28
C VAL A 167 16.36 12.61 -29.15
N ALA A 168 15.95 11.51 -28.54
CA ALA A 168 15.53 10.31 -29.24
C ALA A 168 14.29 10.53 -30.11
N PRO A 169 14.12 9.80 -31.23
CA PRO A 169 12.89 9.80 -32.02
C PRO A 169 11.65 9.51 -31.17
N VAL A 170 10.53 10.14 -31.51
CA VAL A 170 9.26 10.06 -30.74
C VAL A 170 8.78 8.62 -30.56
N ASP A 171 8.96 7.77 -31.57
CA ASP A 171 8.56 6.37 -31.55
C ASP A 171 9.45 5.47 -30.67
N GLU A 172 10.65 5.93 -30.30
CA GLU A 172 11.52 5.26 -29.32
C GLU A 172 11.26 5.70 -27.87
N VAL A 173 10.45 6.74 -27.66
CA VAL A 173 10.23 7.32 -26.35
C VAL A 173 8.99 6.74 -25.68
N SER A 174 9.14 6.37 -24.41
CA SER A 174 8.03 5.86 -23.61
C SER A 174 7.94 6.52 -22.24
N VAL A 175 6.71 6.65 -21.75
CA VAL A 175 6.39 7.24 -20.46
C VAL A 175 5.52 6.28 -19.65
N ASN A 176 5.83 6.11 -18.38
CA ASN A 176 5.02 5.33 -17.45
C ASN A 176 4.64 6.21 -16.25
N LEU A 177 3.39 6.60 -16.15
CA LEU A 177 2.87 7.41 -15.04
C LEU A 177 2.17 6.52 -14.03
N GLU A 178 2.54 6.69 -12.75
CA GLU A 178 1.86 6.03 -11.64
C GLU A 178 1.21 7.09 -10.75
N THR A 179 -0.08 6.92 -10.42
CA THR A 179 -0.88 7.87 -9.64
C THR A 179 -1.98 7.17 -8.85
N ASN A 180 -2.51 7.83 -7.83
CA ASN A 180 -3.73 7.41 -7.15
C ASN A 180 -5.01 7.86 -7.89
N GLY A 181 -4.88 8.63 -8.97
CA GLY A 181 -5.95 9.08 -9.84
C GLY A 181 -6.82 10.23 -9.30
N SER A 182 -6.70 10.60 -8.03
CA SER A 182 -7.59 11.59 -7.40
C SER A 182 -7.49 12.99 -7.98
N LEU A 183 -6.36 13.29 -8.61
CA LEU A 183 -6.06 14.58 -9.24
C LEU A 183 -5.85 14.45 -10.76
N PHE A 184 -6.18 13.31 -11.37
CA PHE A 184 -6.04 13.12 -12.80
C PHE A 184 -7.24 13.70 -13.56
N ASP A 185 -7.48 14.99 -13.39
CA ASP A 185 -8.47 15.77 -14.14
C ASP A 185 -7.84 16.49 -15.34
N GLU A 186 -8.67 17.19 -16.11
CA GLU A 186 -8.23 17.94 -17.30
C GLU A 186 -7.22 19.05 -16.98
N ALA A 187 -7.39 19.74 -15.86
CA ALA A 187 -6.52 20.86 -15.48
C ALA A 187 -5.11 20.38 -15.09
N HIS A 188 -5.02 19.24 -14.40
CA HIS A 188 -3.73 18.64 -14.06
C HIS A 188 -3.07 17.98 -15.27
N TRP A 189 -3.86 17.28 -16.11
CA TRP A 189 -3.36 16.68 -17.35
C TRP A 189 -2.72 17.71 -18.27
N LYS A 190 -3.31 18.90 -18.39
CA LYS A 190 -2.82 19.98 -19.26
C LYS A 190 -1.37 20.39 -18.95
N GLN A 191 -0.88 20.17 -17.74
CA GLN A 191 0.51 20.48 -17.34
C GLN A 191 1.54 19.55 -17.99
N ILE A 192 1.11 18.36 -18.42
CA ILE A 192 1.95 17.32 -19.01
C ILE A 192 1.34 16.73 -20.28
N GLU A 193 0.44 17.44 -20.95
CA GLU A 193 -0.25 16.96 -22.16
C GLU A 193 0.71 16.66 -23.32
N ASN A 194 1.90 17.30 -23.33
CA ASN A 194 3.00 16.99 -24.26
C ASN A 194 3.41 15.52 -24.23
N LEU A 195 3.18 14.79 -23.14
CA LEU A 195 3.51 13.37 -23.03
C LEU A 195 2.62 12.48 -23.89
N GLY A 196 1.46 12.95 -24.31
CA GLY A 196 0.55 12.23 -25.18
C GLY A 196 1.08 11.95 -26.59
N GLN A 197 2.19 12.59 -27.01
CA GLN A 197 2.86 12.28 -28.27
C GLN A 197 3.76 11.05 -28.23
N TYR A 198 4.09 10.55 -27.02
CA TYR A 198 4.98 9.41 -26.82
C TYR A 198 4.18 8.13 -26.51
N HIS A 199 4.86 7.00 -26.40
CA HIS A 199 4.20 5.77 -25.94
C HIS A 199 3.87 5.89 -24.44
N LEU A 200 2.66 6.34 -24.15
CA LEU A 200 2.20 6.66 -22.80
C LEU A 200 1.45 5.50 -22.15
N ARG A 201 1.96 5.06 -21.02
CA ARG A 201 1.29 4.12 -20.11
C ARG A 201 0.88 4.85 -18.83
N VAL A 202 -0.32 4.59 -18.35
CA VAL A 202 -0.84 5.13 -17.10
C VAL A 202 -1.25 3.98 -16.20
N ALA A 203 -0.76 3.96 -14.97
CA ALA A 203 -1.12 3.02 -13.94
C ALA A 203 -1.77 3.77 -12.77
N ILE A 204 -3.02 3.43 -12.46
CA ILE A 204 -3.79 4.03 -11.37
C ILE A 204 -4.02 2.98 -10.29
N THR A 205 -3.62 3.30 -9.05
CA THR A 205 -3.87 2.45 -7.90
C THR A 205 -5.12 2.91 -7.15
N ILE A 206 -6.12 2.03 -7.10
CA ILE A 206 -7.43 2.26 -6.49
C ILE A 206 -7.62 1.24 -5.38
N MET A 207 -7.84 1.69 -4.14
CA MET A 207 -7.96 0.76 -3.01
C MET A 207 -9.30 0.03 -2.97
N SER A 208 -10.38 0.69 -3.37
CA SER A 208 -11.74 0.15 -3.49
C SER A 208 -12.61 1.12 -4.29
N PHE A 209 -13.72 0.64 -4.86
CA PHE A 209 -14.83 1.46 -5.37
C PHE A 209 -15.95 1.63 -4.36
N GLU A 210 -15.87 1.00 -3.22
CA GLU A 210 -16.80 1.23 -2.12
C GLU A 210 -16.27 2.37 -1.24
N GLU A 211 -17.06 3.43 -1.08
CA GLU A 211 -16.60 4.67 -0.46
C GLU A 211 -16.02 4.49 0.96
N PRO A 212 -16.66 3.76 1.89
CA PRO A 212 -16.09 3.54 3.21
C PRO A 212 -14.73 2.86 3.18
N THR A 213 -14.60 1.80 2.39
CA THR A 213 -13.35 1.03 2.24
C THR A 213 -12.27 1.87 1.53
N TYR A 214 -12.66 2.62 0.50
CA TYR A 214 -11.77 3.54 -0.20
C TYR A 214 -11.18 4.58 0.73
N GLN A 215 -12.03 5.30 1.48
CA GLN A 215 -11.60 6.34 2.42
C GLN A 215 -10.71 5.76 3.52
N TYR A 216 -11.09 4.61 4.06
CA TYR A 216 -10.31 3.93 5.08
C TYR A 216 -8.91 3.54 4.60
N LEU A 217 -8.82 2.83 3.47
CA LEU A 217 -7.55 2.32 2.95
C LEU A 217 -6.64 3.41 2.38
N SER A 218 -7.23 4.44 1.78
CA SER A 218 -6.50 5.59 1.21
C SER A 218 -6.17 6.66 2.24
N GLY A 219 -6.81 6.64 3.42
CA GLY A 219 -6.67 7.68 4.43
C GLY A 219 -7.14 9.06 3.95
N THR A 220 -8.05 9.09 2.97
CA THR A 220 -8.60 10.32 2.38
C THR A 220 -10.04 10.56 2.83
N LYS A 221 -10.49 11.80 2.74
CA LYS A 221 -11.91 12.17 2.92
C LYS A 221 -12.60 12.53 1.58
N LEU A 222 -11.88 12.39 0.48
CA LEU A 222 -12.45 12.67 -0.84
C LEU A 222 -13.54 11.64 -1.16
N PRO A 223 -14.66 12.05 -1.76
CA PRO A 223 -15.69 11.13 -2.17
C PRO A 223 -15.20 10.27 -3.35
N ILE A 224 -15.62 9.03 -3.40
CA ILE A 224 -15.25 8.11 -4.49
C ILE A 224 -15.69 8.62 -5.85
N SER A 225 -16.81 9.35 -5.91
CA SER A 225 -17.33 9.95 -7.15
C SER A 225 -16.33 10.92 -7.83
N GLN A 226 -15.47 11.60 -7.06
CA GLN A 226 -14.42 12.42 -7.66
C GLN A 226 -13.41 11.56 -8.41
N LEU A 227 -12.97 10.44 -7.82
CA LEU A 227 -12.08 9.50 -8.49
C LEU A 227 -12.74 8.88 -9.72
N GLU A 228 -14.02 8.52 -9.66
CA GLU A 228 -14.76 7.96 -10.78
C GLU A 228 -14.89 8.94 -11.95
N ASN A 229 -15.11 10.23 -11.66
CA ASN A 229 -15.11 11.28 -12.67
C ASN A 229 -13.73 11.39 -13.36
N ASN A 230 -12.66 11.34 -12.58
CA ASN A 230 -11.30 11.38 -13.13
C ASN A 230 -10.99 10.12 -13.95
N LEU A 231 -11.41 8.94 -13.51
CA LEU A 231 -11.27 7.71 -14.29
C LEU A 231 -12.02 7.78 -15.63
N SER A 232 -13.19 8.41 -15.64
CA SER A 232 -13.96 8.65 -16.88
C SER A 232 -13.23 9.60 -17.82
N PHE A 233 -12.56 10.62 -17.28
CA PHE A 233 -11.67 11.49 -18.06
C PHE A 233 -10.48 10.72 -18.64
N VAL A 234 -9.78 9.92 -17.81
CA VAL A 234 -8.65 9.07 -18.24
C VAL A 234 -9.08 8.08 -19.32
N LYS A 235 -10.25 7.45 -19.18
CA LYS A 235 -10.87 6.61 -20.19
C LYS A 235 -11.01 7.36 -21.52
N SER A 236 -11.49 8.61 -21.50
CA SER A 236 -11.61 9.42 -22.71
C SER A 236 -10.26 9.67 -23.40
N LEU A 237 -9.19 9.87 -22.66
CA LEU A 237 -7.83 10.00 -23.21
C LEU A 237 -7.36 8.66 -23.82
N ARG A 238 -7.72 7.53 -23.20
CA ARG A 238 -7.41 6.19 -23.72
C ARG A 238 -8.16 5.93 -25.04
N GLU A 239 -9.44 6.26 -25.11
CA GLU A 239 -10.28 6.09 -26.31
C GLU A 239 -9.80 6.98 -27.47
N LYS A 240 -9.25 8.16 -27.18
CA LYS A 240 -8.61 9.06 -28.18
C LYS A 240 -7.23 8.57 -28.62
N GLY A 241 -6.68 7.49 -28.04
CA GLY A 241 -5.36 6.96 -28.35
C GLY A 241 -4.20 7.76 -27.75
N ILE A 242 -4.47 8.75 -26.91
CA ILE A 242 -3.45 9.55 -26.20
C ILE A 242 -2.74 8.65 -25.15
N ILE A 243 -3.50 7.89 -24.40
CA ILE A 243 -2.97 6.84 -23.51
C ILE A 243 -2.93 5.53 -24.29
N ASN A 244 -1.75 4.93 -24.46
CA ASN A 244 -1.57 3.68 -25.19
C ASN A 244 -1.91 2.46 -24.33
N HIS A 245 -1.72 2.56 -23.00
CA HIS A 245 -2.05 1.47 -22.09
C HIS A 245 -2.52 2.00 -20.73
N LEU A 246 -3.76 1.71 -20.39
CA LEU A 246 -4.34 2.00 -19.09
C LEU A 246 -4.33 0.76 -18.20
N GLN A 247 -3.60 0.84 -17.09
CA GLN A 247 -3.59 -0.18 -16.05
C GLN A 247 -4.34 0.35 -14.82
N LEU A 248 -5.32 -0.40 -14.35
CA LEU A 248 -5.93 -0.16 -13.03
C LEU A 248 -5.46 -1.25 -12.06
N ALA A 249 -5.11 -0.86 -10.85
CA ALA A 249 -4.50 -1.77 -9.88
C ALA A 249 -5.08 -1.57 -8.48
N THR A 250 -5.05 -2.62 -7.67
CA THR A 250 -5.30 -2.52 -6.23
C THR A 250 -4.26 -3.34 -5.46
N VAL A 251 -4.03 -2.96 -4.19
CA VAL A 251 -3.30 -3.78 -3.22
C VAL A 251 -4.32 -4.62 -2.47
N VAL A 252 -4.25 -5.94 -2.66
CA VAL A 252 -5.17 -6.88 -2.04
C VAL A 252 -4.84 -7.05 -0.57
N GLN A 253 -5.84 -6.83 0.28
CA GLN A 253 -5.70 -6.96 1.72
C GLN A 253 -7.05 -7.34 2.35
N GLU A 254 -7.04 -7.65 3.63
CA GLU A 254 -8.23 -8.12 4.34
C GLU A 254 -9.46 -7.24 4.09
N SER A 255 -9.28 -5.93 4.09
CA SER A 255 -10.38 -4.98 4.03
C SER A 255 -11.04 -4.84 2.65
N ASN A 256 -10.42 -5.34 1.56
CA ASN A 256 -10.95 -5.17 0.22
C ASN A 256 -11.08 -6.46 -0.61
N PHE A 257 -10.57 -7.61 -0.14
CA PHE A 257 -10.55 -8.80 -0.99
C PHE A 257 -11.95 -9.28 -1.43
N ARG A 258 -12.98 -9.07 -0.59
CA ARG A 258 -14.36 -9.48 -0.89
C ARG A 258 -14.94 -8.74 -2.09
N MET A 259 -14.46 -7.53 -2.34
CA MET A 259 -14.92 -6.64 -3.41
C MET A 259 -14.15 -6.83 -4.73
N LEU A 260 -13.11 -7.65 -4.76
CA LEU A 260 -12.24 -7.83 -5.93
C LEU A 260 -12.98 -8.26 -7.20
N PRO A 261 -14.00 -9.13 -7.17
CA PRO A 261 -14.75 -9.45 -8.38
C PRO A 261 -15.43 -8.23 -9.01
N GLU A 262 -16.12 -7.43 -8.20
CA GLU A 262 -16.79 -6.21 -8.65
C GLU A 262 -15.78 -5.13 -9.04
N PHE A 263 -14.71 -4.94 -8.25
CA PHE A 263 -13.60 -4.08 -8.61
C PHE A 263 -13.07 -4.40 -10.01
N THR A 264 -12.80 -5.68 -10.26
CA THR A 264 -12.24 -6.15 -11.54
C THR A 264 -13.22 -5.91 -12.68
N ARG A 265 -14.51 -6.20 -12.49
CA ARG A 265 -15.57 -5.94 -13.46
C ARG A 265 -15.62 -4.45 -13.83
N ARG A 266 -15.67 -3.57 -12.84
CA ARG A 266 -15.71 -2.13 -13.06
C ARG A 266 -14.49 -1.61 -13.80
N CYS A 267 -13.30 -2.08 -13.42
CA CYS A 267 -12.05 -1.72 -14.12
C CYS A 267 -12.11 -2.08 -15.62
N LEU A 268 -12.62 -3.27 -15.95
CA LEU A 268 -12.67 -3.77 -17.33
C LEU A 268 -13.79 -3.13 -18.14
N GLU A 269 -15.01 -3.09 -17.60
CA GLU A 269 -16.22 -2.74 -18.34
C GLU A 269 -16.55 -1.24 -18.26
N GLU A 270 -16.45 -0.63 -17.08
CA GLU A 270 -16.81 0.78 -16.91
C GLU A 270 -15.67 1.71 -17.32
N PHE A 271 -14.43 1.41 -16.87
CA PHE A 271 -13.28 2.28 -17.09
C PHE A 271 -12.37 1.84 -18.23
N GLY A 272 -12.65 0.72 -18.87
CA GLY A 272 -11.98 0.31 -20.11
C GLY A 272 -10.48 0.00 -19.96
N ALA A 273 -10.06 -0.53 -18.81
CA ALA A 273 -8.67 -0.88 -18.56
C ALA A 273 -8.12 -1.89 -19.58
N ASP A 274 -6.88 -1.67 -20.01
CA ASP A 274 -6.12 -2.63 -20.82
C ASP A 274 -5.55 -3.75 -19.96
N SER A 275 -5.28 -3.45 -18.68
CA SER A 275 -4.92 -4.46 -17.70
C SER A 275 -5.42 -4.10 -16.30
N VAL A 276 -5.83 -5.11 -15.54
CA VAL A 276 -6.17 -5.02 -14.12
C VAL A 276 -5.13 -5.80 -13.34
N ARG A 277 -4.49 -5.14 -12.36
CA ARG A 277 -3.44 -5.76 -11.56
C ARG A 277 -3.87 -5.88 -10.10
N LEU A 278 -3.94 -7.11 -9.61
CA LEU A 278 -4.13 -7.41 -8.20
C LEU A 278 -2.73 -7.62 -7.59
N ARG A 279 -2.27 -6.67 -6.77
CA ARG A 279 -0.96 -6.71 -6.12
C ARG A 279 -1.08 -7.28 -4.73
N PRO A 280 -0.10 -8.07 -4.26
CA PRO A 280 -0.08 -8.49 -2.87
C PRO A 280 0.14 -7.31 -1.94
N PHE A 281 -0.32 -7.45 -0.70
CA PHE A 281 0.15 -6.60 0.38
C PHE A 281 1.63 -6.90 0.64
N GLU A 282 2.46 -5.86 0.71
CA GLU A 282 3.87 -5.99 1.07
C GLU A 282 4.11 -5.40 2.46
N PRO A 283 4.60 -6.19 3.41
CA PRO A 283 4.98 -5.69 4.73
C PRO A 283 6.30 -4.91 4.61
N TRP A 284 6.24 -3.61 4.83
CA TRP A 284 7.42 -2.74 4.77
C TRP A 284 8.11 -2.59 6.13
N GLY A 285 7.62 -3.26 7.19
CA GLY A 285 8.12 -3.14 8.56
C GLY A 285 7.85 -1.77 9.21
N ASN A 286 6.94 -0.99 8.65
CA ASN A 286 6.61 0.36 9.11
C ASN A 286 5.29 0.43 9.89
N LYS A 287 4.58 -0.65 10.00
CA LYS A 287 3.40 -0.83 10.83
C LYS A 287 3.70 -1.85 11.93
N ALA A 288 2.84 -1.88 12.95
CA ALA A 288 2.93 -2.95 13.91
C ALA A 288 2.78 -4.32 13.21
N PRO A 289 3.59 -5.32 13.57
CA PRO A 289 3.59 -6.62 12.88
C PRO A 289 2.21 -7.26 12.78
N GLU A 290 1.37 -7.09 13.79
CA GLU A 290 0.00 -7.57 13.82
C GLU A 290 -0.89 -6.91 12.75
N ILE A 291 -0.64 -5.64 12.42
CA ILE A 291 -1.36 -4.93 11.36
C ILE A 291 -0.93 -5.45 9.99
N GLU A 292 0.37 -5.63 9.79
CA GLU A 292 0.91 -6.14 8.54
C GLU A 292 0.49 -7.59 8.32
N TRP A 293 0.53 -8.40 9.36
CA TRP A 293 0.09 -9.79 9.30
C TRP A 293 -1.40 -9.91 8.95
N PHE A 294 -2.26 -9.11 9.58
CA PHE A 294 -3.71 -9.17 9.33
C PHE A 294 -4.11 -8.59 7.97
N ALA A 295 -3.36 -7.65 7.44
CA ALA A 295 -3.62 -7.11 6.10
C ALA A 295 -3.28 -8.12 4.99
N ASP A 296 -2.31 -9.00 5.22
CA ASP A 296 -1.79 -9.93 4.22
C ASP A 296 -2.66 -11.20 4.11
N MET A 297 -3.44 -11.29 3.06
CA MET A 297 -4.32 -12.43 2.78
C MET A 297 -3.60 -13.70 2.34
N ARG A 298 -2.28 -13.65 2.09
CA ARG A 298 -1.52 -14.81 1.60
C ARG A 298 -1.24 -15.85 2.67
N ASN A 299 -1.41 -15.52 3.95
CA ASN A 299 -1.12 -16.44 5.03
C ASN A 299 -2.21 -17.53 5.15
N PRO A 300 -1.89 -18.82 4.98
CA PRO A 300 -2.87 -19.91 5.14
C PRO A 300 -3.53 -19.99 6.52
N ARG A 301 -2.90 -19.40 7.54
CA ARG A 301 -3.43 -19.34 8.90
C ARG A 301 -4.29 -18.10 9.14
N HIS A 302 -4.43 -17.20 8.13
CA HIS A 302 -5.30 -16.04 8.25
C HIS A 302 -6.77 -16.48 8.44
N PRO A 303 -7.53 -15.91 9.40
CA PRO A 303 -8.90 -16.32 9.69
C PRO A 303 -9.83 -16.37 8.47
N TYR A 304 -9.59 -15.49 7.49
CA TYR A 304 -10.38 -15.40 6.27
C TYR A 304 -9.68 -15.99 5.03
N TYR A 305 -8.63 -16.79 5.22
CA TYR A 305 -7.87 -17.32 4.09
C TYR A 305 -8.73 -18.19 3.16
N GLU A 306 -9.55 -19.08 3.70
CA GLU A 306 -10.44 -19.92 2.89
C GLU A 306 -11.52 -19.09 2.18
N GLU A 307 -12.07 -18.08 2.83
CA GLU A 307 -12.98 -17.13 2.18
C GLU A 307 -12.30 -16.40 1.02
N TYR A 308 -11.07 -15.91 1.23
CA TYR A 308 -10.26 -15.29 0.19
C TYR A 308 -10.04 -16.23 -1.00
N LYS A 309 -9.67 -17.48 -0.75
CA LYS A 309 -9.52 -18.48 -1.82
C LYS A 309 -10.83 -18.72 -2.57
N MET A 310 -11.96 -18.72 -1.89
CA MET A 310 -13.27 -18.85 -2.55
C MET A 310 -13.58 -17.64 -3.43
N VAL A 311 -13.32 -16.42 -2.97
CA VAL A 311 -13.46 -15.21 -3.79
C VAL A 311 -12.57 -15.28 -5.04
N MET A 312 -11.31 -15.71 -4.89
CA MET A 312 -10.34 -15.80 -5.99
C MET A 312 -10.67 -16.89 -7.02
N LYS A 313 -11.62 -17.79 -6.74
CA LYS A 313 -12.17 -18.74 -7.76
C LYS A 313 -13.12 -18.07 -8.75
N ASN A 314 -13.51 -16.82 -8.53
CA ASN A 314 -14.42 -16.12 -9.44
C ASN A 314 -13.87 -16.13 -10.88
N PRO A 315 -14.69 -16.51 -11.89
CA PRO A 315 -14.25 -16.61 -13.28
C PRO A 315 -13.66 -15.32 -13.85
N ILE A 316 -14.04 -14.15 -13.35
CA ILE A 316 -13.55 -12.86 -13.84
C ILE A 316 -12.03 -12.74 -13.72
N PHE A 317 -11.40 -13.39 -12.74
CA PHE A 317 -9.95 -13.35 -12.57
C PHE A 317 -9.19 -14.17 -13.63
N ARG A 318 -9.89 -14.99 -14.43
CA ARG A 318 -9.33 -15.69 -15.58
C ARG A 318 -9.30 -14.85 -16.86
N HIS A 319 -9.89 -13.65 -16.82
CA HIS A 319 -9.86 -12.76 -17.97
C HIS A 319 -8.41 -12.41 -18.35
N PRO A 320 -8.02 -12.44 -19.66
CA PRO A 320 -6.63 -12.27 -20.10
C PRO A 320 -6.00 -10.95 -19.69
N LYS A 321 -6.81 -9.91 -19.48
CA LYS A 321 -6.36 -8.59 -19.00
C LYS A 321 -6.11 -8.55 -17.49
N VAL A 322 -6.48 -9.58 -16.72
CA VAL A 322 -6.28 -9.63 -15.27
C VAL A 322 -4.95 -10.28 -14.94
N LYS A 323 -4.12 -9.56 -14.21
CA LYS A 323 -2.82 -10.00 -13.70
C LYS A 323 -2.91 -10.11 -12.18
N ASP A 324 -3.16 -11.33 -11.72
CA ASP A 324 -3.23 -11.61 -10.30
C ASP A 324 -1.83 -11.97 -9.76
N TRP A 325 -1.29 -11.08 -8.93
CA TRP A 325 -0.04 -11.28 -8.19
C TRP A 325 -0.29 -11.35 -6.68
N SER A 326 -1.55 -11.34 -6.27
CA SER A 326 -1.93 -11.35 -4.85
C SER A 326 -1.72 -12.70 -4.15
N GLY A 327 -1.37 -13.75 -4.92
CA GLY A 327 -1.21 -15.10 -4.39
C GLY A 327 -2.52 -15.87 -4.18
N GLY A 328 -3.66 -15.31 -4.62
CA GLY A 328 -4.97 -15.95 -4.50
C GLY A 328 -5.18 -17.10 -5.46
N ARG A 329 -4.42 -17.16 -6.54
CA ARG A 329 -4.32 -18.34 -7.41
C ARG A 329 -3.11 -19.17 -6.98
N ASP A 330 -3.14 -20.47 -7.17
CA ASP A 330 -2.07 -21.42 -6.84
C ASP A 330 -0.73 -21.17 -7.57
N THR A 331 -0.54 -19.99 -8.15
CA THR A 331 0.61 -19.58 -8.95
C THR A 331 1.76 -18.99 -8.13
N PHE A 332 1.53 -18.62 -6.87
CA PHE A 332 2.58 -18.16 -5.97
C PHE A 332 2.85 -19.22 -4.90
N ASN A 333 4.06 -19.78 -4.89
CA ASN A 333 4.57 -20.49 -3.72
C ASN A 333 4.78 -19.44 -2.61
N LEU A 334 3.86 -19.41 -1.65
CA LEU A 334 3.94 -18.56 -0.46
C LEU A 334 5.14 -19.00 0.36
N ARG A 335 6.29 -18.35 0.15
CA ARG A 335 7.42 -18.47 1.04
C ARG A 335 7.12 -17.65 2.30
N GLU A 336 7.35 -18.24 3.45
CA GLU A 336 7.26 -17.50 4.72
C GLU A 336 8.20 -16.28 4.65
N SER A 337 7.64 -15.10 4.88
CA SER A 337 8.43 -13.87 4.94
C SER A 337 9.41 -13.98 6.10
N PRO A 338 10.74 -13.84 5.87
CA PRO A 338 11.73 -13.90 6.95
C PRO A 338 11.60 -12.75 7.97
N TYR A 339 10.79 -11.74 7.67
CA TYR A 339 10.53 -10.58 8.55
C TYR A 339 9.36 -10.77 9.50
N ARG A 340 8.65 -11.90 9.43
CA ARG A 340 7.63 -12.22 10.43
C ARG A 340 8.34 -12.70 11.68
N ALA A 341 8.40 -11.85 12.68
CA ALA A 341 8.79 -12.30 14.01
C ALA A 341 7.81 -13.40 14.43
N GLN A 342 8.25 -14.66 14.32
CA GLN A 342 7.40 -15.86 14.47
C GLN A 342 6.55 -15.83 15.74
N LYS A 343 7.10 -15.29 16.83
CA LYS A 343 6.42 -15.20 18.13
C LYS A 343 5.24 -14.20 18.13
N ILE A 344 5.42 -13.00 17.58
CA ILE A 344 4.36 -11.97 17.56
C ILE A 344 3.25 -12.39 16.61
N SER A 345 3.59 -12.95 15.45
CA SER A 345 2.60 -13.50 14.51
C SER A 345 1.75 -14.57 15.15
N HIS A 346 2.36 -15.44 15.92
CA HIS A 346 1.66 -16.53 16.59
C HIS A 346 0.66 -16.02 17.63
N LEU A 347 1.05 -15.02 18.41
CA LEU A 347 0.19 -14.42 19.43
C LEU A 347 -1.04 -13.72 18.84
N VAL A 348 -0.83 -12.89 17.80
CA VAL A 348 -1.93 -12.21 17.11
C VAL A 348 -2.83 -13.22 16.42
N GLU A 349 -2.27 -14.27 15.85
CA GLU A 349 -2.98 -15.38 15.25
C GLU A 349 -3.89 -16.09 16.27
N GLU A 350 -3.39 -16.39 17.46
CA GLU A 350 -4.18 -17.00 18.52
C GLU A 350 -5.38 -16.12 18.89
N ILE A 351 -5.17 -14.83 19.13
CA ILE A 351 -6.24 -13.89 19.48
C ILE A 351 -7.31 -13.82 18.39
N LEU A 352 -6.91 -13.64 17.13
CA LEU A 352 -7.87 -13.51 16.03
C LEU A 352 -8.57 -14.83 15.71
N THR A 353 -7.85 -15.95 15.82
CA THR A 353 -8.41 -17.28 15.64
C THR A 353 -9.42 -17.60 16.75
N ASP A 354 -9.09 -17.31 18.00
CA ASP A 354 -10.01 -17.51 19.13
C ASP A 354 -11.28 -16.68 18.95
N ILE A 355 -11.18 -15.41 18.49
CA ILE A 355 -12.35 -14.59 18.21
C ILE A 355 -13.24 -15.21 17.13
N VAL A 356 -12.66 -15.64 16.01
CA VAL A 356 -13.44 -16.15 14.86
C VAL A 356 -14.03 -17.53 15.14
N LEU A 357 -13.24 -18.45 15.72
CA LEU A 357 -13.68 -19.83 15.96
C LEU A 357 -14.60 -19.96 17.18
N ASN A 358 -14.45 -19.08 18.17
CA ASN A 358 -15.16 -19.16 19.44
C ASN A 358 -16.15 -18.02 19.64
N ILE A 359 -16.56 -17.33 18.56
CA ILE A 359 -17.38 -16.12 18.65
C ILE A 359 -18.67 -16.31 19.43
N ASP A 360 -19.33 -17.46 19.30
CA ASP A 360 -20.58 -17.73 20.03
C ASP A 360 -20.33 -17.87 21.54
N SER A 361 -19.21 -18.49 21.94
CA SER A 361 -18.79 -18.58 23.35
C SER A 361 -18.40 -17.22 23.90
N LEU A 362 -17.69 -16.40 23.10
CA LEU A 362 -17.32 -15.03 23.50
C LEU A 362 -18.56 -14.14 23.69
N ILE A 363 -19.54 -14.26 22.79
CA ILE A 363 -20.83 -13.55 22.92
C ILE A 363 -21.58 -14.01 24.18
N ALA A 364 -21.57 -15.31 24.46
CA ALA A 364 -22.19 -15.81 25.69
C ALA A 364 -21.53 -15.25 26.94
N LYS A 365 -20.21 -15.27 27.04
CA LYS A 365 -19.44 -14.66 28.15
C LYS A 365 -19.69 -13.13 28.26
N LEU A 366 -19.74 -12.43 27.12
CA LEU A 366 -20.01 -10.99 27.10
C LEU A 366 -21.41 -10.71 27.67
N LYS A 367 -22.40 -11.58 27.38
CA LYS A 367 -23.76 -11.46 27.86
C LYS A 367 -23.97 -11.92 29.30
N GLU A 368 -23.02 -12.64 29.89
CA GLU A 368 -23.10 -13.00 31.30
C GLU A 368 -23.21 -11.76 32.20
N GLY A 369 -24.31 -11.66 32.93
CA GLY A 369 -24.59 -10.50 33.82
C GLY A 369 -25.15 -9.26 33.10
N MET A 370 -25.40 -9.32 31.78
CA MET A 370 -26.09 -8.27 31.03
C MET A 370 -27.60 -8.47 31.06
N THR A 371 -28.36 -7.37 31.12
CA THR A 371 -29.77 -7.40 30.76
C THR A 371 -29.89 -7.46 29.24
N GLU A 372 -30.88 -8.12 28.68
CA GLU A 372 -31.06 -8.32 27.23
C GLU A 372 -31.09 -7.03 26.39
N THR A 373 -31.18 -5.89 27.02
CA THR A 373 -31.37 -4.57 26.39
C THR A 373 -30.13 -3.70 26.31
N HIS A 374 -29.03 -4.03 27.03
CA HIS A 374 -27.84 -3.18 27.05
C HIS A 374 -27.06 -3.30 25.71
N PRO A 375 -26.90 -2.19 24.99
CA PRO A 375 -26.12 -2.21 23.76
C PRO A 375 -24.63 -2.23 24.07
N ILE A 376 -23.86 -2.83 23.16
CA ILE A 376 -22.40 -2.91 23.24
C ILE A 376 -21.76 -1.74 22.51
N VAL A 377 -20.70 -1.19 23.08
CA VAL A 377 -19.80 -0.23 22.47
C VAL A 377 -18.44 -0.89 22.30
N ILE A 378 -17.88 -0.85 21.09
CA ILE A 378 -16.52 -1.27 20.84
C ILE A 378 -15.61 -0.05 20.95
N TYR A 379 -14.57 -0.12 21.80
CA TYR A 379 -13.51 0.87 21.86
C TYR A 379 -12.30 0.39 21.07
N GLY A 380 -11.91 1.14 20.04
CA GLY A 380 -10.81 0.82 19.14
C GLY A 380 -11.27 0.06 17.89
N LEU A 381 -11.24 0.68 16.73
CA LEU A 381 -11.56 0.08 15.44
C LEU A 381 -10.27 -0.32 14.69
N GLY A 382 -9.32 -0.90 15.42
CA GLY A 382 -8.16 -1.63 14.87
C GLY A 382 -8.58 -3.00 14.34
N ASN A 383 -7.61 -3.86 14.03
CA ASN A 383 -7.90 -5.18 13.44
C ASN A 383 -8.86 -6.02 14.29
N ILE A 384 -8.60 -6.10 15.58
CA ILE A 384 -9.47 -6.86 16.52
C ILE A 384 -10.87 -6.25 16.56
N GLY A 385 -10.97 -4.94 16.70
CA GLY A 385 -12.26 -4.24 16.76
C GLY A 385 -13.09 -4.43 15.51
N ARG A 386 -12.47 -4.49 14.33
CA ARG A 386 -13.16 -4.74 13.06
C ARG A 386 -13.68 -6.15 12.95
N VAL A 387 -12.84 -7.14 13.32
CA VAL A 387 -13.28 -8.54 13.34
C VAL A 387 -14.48 -8.69 14.24
N LEU A 388 -14.44 -8.13 15.46
CA LEU A 388 -15.55 -8.17 16.39
C LEU A 388 -16.79 -7.41 15.87
N THR A 389 -16.61 -6.21 15.30
CA THR A 389 -17.71 -5.43 14.71
C THR A 389 -18.43 -6.22 13.62
N LYS A 390 -17.67 -6.85 12.72
CA LYS A 390 -18.20 -7.72 11.67
C LYS A 390 -18.95 -8.91 12.27
N GLN A 391 -18.30 -9.68 13.16
CA GLN A 391 -18.89 -10.87 13.77
C GLN A 391 -20.16 -10.53 14.57
N PHE A 392 -20.16 -9.42 15.31
CA PHE A 392 -21.33 -8.97 16.04
C PHE A 392 -22.48 -8.57 15.11
N SER A 393 -22.18 -7.90 14.01
CA SER A 393 -23.18 -7.57 12.98
C SER A 393 -23.79 -8.83 12.36
N GLU A 394 -22.96 -9.81 11.98
CA GLU A 394 -23.40 -11.10 11.41
C GLU A 394 -24.23 -11.93 12.38
N LYS A 395 -23.96 -11.83 13.69
CA LYS A 395 -24.68 -12.52 14.76
C LYS A 395 -25.87 -11.74 15.32
N GLY A 396 -26.21 -10.58 14.75
CA GLY A 396 -27.30 -9.74 15.19
C GLY A 396 -27.13 -9.11 16.58
N ILE A 397 -25.87 -8.95 17.04
CA ILE A 397 -25.57 -8.28 18.30
C ILE A 397 -25.69 -6.78 18.11
N ARG A 398 -26.53 -6.16 18.92
CA ARG A 398 -26.76 -4.70 18.86
C ARG A 398 -25.53 -3.94 19.34
N GLN A 399 -24.92 -3.20 18.43
CA GLN A 399 -23.85 -2.24 18.71
C GLN A 399 -24.45 -0.83 18.75
N ALA A 400 -24.23 -0.07 19.82
CA ALA A 400 -24.73 1.30 19.93
C ALA A 400 -23.95 2.26 19.05
N TYR A 401 -22.65 2.24 19.23
CA TYR A 401 -21.66 3.02 18.47
C TYR A 401 -20.26 2.44 18.72
N ILE A 402 -19.28 3.00 18.01
CA ILE A 402 -17.89 2.65 18.17
C ILE A 402 -17.12 3.89 18.64
N LEU A 403 -16.16 3.70 19.52
CA LEU A 403 -15.23 4.74 19.97
C LEU A 403 -13.86 4.49 19.39
N ASP A 404 -13.27 5.50 18.74
CA ASP A 404 -11.88 5.44 18.28
C ASP A 404 -11.28 6.84 18.20
N ARG A 405 -10.07 7.03 18.76
CA ARG A 405 -9.37 8.32 18.75
C ARG A 405 -9.12 8.86 17.34
N LYS A 406 -8.92 7.99 16.36
CA LYS A 406 -8.64 8.35 14.96
C LYS A 406 -9.87 8.41 14.09
N LYS A 407 -11.03 8.00 14.61
CA LYS A 407 -12.29 7.92 13.86
C LYS A 407 -12.14 7.27 12.46
N PRO A 408 -11.57 6.07 12.35
CA PRO A 408 -11.47 5.41 11.05
C PRO A 408 -12.88 5.09 10.53
N CYS A 409 -13.01 5.00 9.21
CA CYS A 409 -14.25 4.53 8.60
C CYS A 409 -14.52 3.08 9.01
N ASN A 410 -15.78 2.75 9.29
CA ASN A 410 -16.23 1.40 9.59
C ASN A 410 -16.82 0.76 8.32
N PRO A 411 -16.09 -0.13 7.61
CA PRO A 411 -16.57 -0.73 6.38
C PRO A 411 -17.49 -1.95 6.59
N TYR A 412 -17.70 -2.37 7.85
CA TYR A 412 -18.37 -3.63 8.16
C TYR A 412 -19.78 -3.48 8.72
N SER A 413 -20.18 -2.28 9.08
CA SER A 413 -21.51 -2.01 9.58
C SER A 413 -21.86 -0.52 9.52
N ASP A 414 -23.16 -0.19 9.55
CA ASP A 414 -23.68 1.20 9.62
C ASP A 414 -23.47 1.85 10.99
N VAL A 415 -22.77 1.18 11.91
CA VAL A 415 -22.52 1.68 13.26
C VAL A 415 -21.56 2.86 13.21
N LYS A 416 -21.98 3.99 13.74
CA LYS A 416 -21.20 5.24 13.71
C LYS A 416 -19.99 5.18 14.62
N VAL A 417 -18.89 5.78 14.16
CA VAL A 417 -17.65 5.92 14.92
C VAL A 417 -17.51 7.35 15.45
N TYR A 418 -17.25 7.47 16.74
CA TYR A 418 -17.05 8.74 17.43
C TYR A 418 -15.69 8.79 18.12
N SER A 419 -15.12 9.98 18.29
CA SER A 419 -14.00 10.12 19.20
C SER A 419 -14.48 10.04 20.66
N PRO A 420 -13.59 9.72 21.63
CA PRO A 420 -13.95 9.73 23.04
C PRO A 420 -14.54 11.07 23.50
N GLU A 421 -14.05 12.20 23.00
CA GLU A 421 -14.53 13.54 23.32
C GLU A 421 -15.95 13.81 22.80
N GLU A 422 -16.25 13.37 21.57
CA GLU A 422 -17.58 13.48 20.96
C GLU A 422 -18.62 12.61 21.68
N SER A 423 -18.17 11.57 22.35
CA SER A 423 -19.04 10.64 23.07
C SER A 423 -19.70 11.25 24.32
N ARG A 424 -19.30 12.45 24.77
CA ARG A 424 -19.86 13.10 25.96
C ARG A 424 -21.38 13.28 25.90
N ALA A 425 -21.92 13.42 24.69
CA ALA A 425 -23.37 13.61 24.47
C ALA A 425 -24.11 12.27 24.20
N LEU A 426 -23.42 11.15 24.22
CA LEU A 426 -23.99 9.84 23.94
C LEU A 426 -24.41 9.11 25.20
N GLU A 427 -25.21 8.07 25.03
CA GLU A 427 -25.61 7.17 26.10
C GLU A 427 -24.39 6.57 26.81
N LYS A 428 -24.42 6.56 28.16
CA LYS A 428 -23.31 6.10 29.01
C LYS A 428 -23.61 4.79 29.72
N ASP A 429 -24.86 4.36 29.75
CA ASP A 429 -25.27 3.09 30.32
C ASP A 429 -25.15 2.01 29.24
N VAL A 430 -23.90 1.66 28.89
CA VAL A 430 -23.53 0.73 27.84
C VAL A 430 -22.43 -0.20 28.32
N GLU A 431 -22.35 -1.39 27.74
CA GLU A 431 -21.22 -2.28 27.95
C GLU A 431 -20.10 -1.93 26.97
N ILE A 432 -18.86 -1.75 27.45
CA ILE A 432 -17.73 -1.39 26.60
C ILE A 432 -16.75 -2.54 26.50
N LEU A 433 -16.43 -2.93 25.26
CA LEU A 433 -15.38 -3.88 24.94
C LEU A 433 -14.17 -3.12 24.37
N ILE A 434 -13.09 -3.09 25.14
CA ILE A 434 -11.80 -2.50 24.73
C ILE A 434 -11.05 -3.53 23.86
N THR A 435 -10.75 -3.18 22.62
CA THR A 435 -10.06 -4.04 21.66
C THR A 435 -8.56 -3.78 21.51
N PRO A 436 -8.02 -2.55 21.77
CA PRO A 436 -6.58 -2.41 21.95
C PRO A 436 -6.05 -3.33 23.04
N ILE A 437 -4.99 -4.08 22.72
CA ILE A 437 -4.33 -4.95 23.70
C ILE A 437 -3.30 -4.22 24.57
N ARG A 438 -3.03 -2.96 24.26
CA ARG A 438 -2.14 -2.04 25.00
C ARG A 438 -2.93 -0.99 25.74
N ASP A 439 -2.36 -0.50 26.81
CA ASP A 439 -2.87 0.64 27.58
C ASP A 439 -4.32 0.48 28.08
N THR A 440 -4.75 -0.78 28.24
CA THR A 440 -6.13 -1.14 28.62
C THR A 440 -6.60 -0.44 29.88
N GLU A 441 -5.75 -0.40 30.92
CA GLU A 441 -6.06 0.27 32.19
C GLU A 441 -6.16 1.80 32.03
N SER A 442 -5.27 2.40 31.24
CA SER A 442 -5.35 3.84 30.93
C SER A 442 -6.63 4.17 30.16
N ILE A 443 -7.02 3.33 29.20
CA ILE A 443 -8.27 3.49 28.44
C ILE A 443 -9.48 3.34 29.36
N LYS A 444 -9.46 2.41 30.30
CA LYS A 444 -10.51 2.22 31.31
C LYS A 444 -10.70 3.47 32.14
N ASN A 445 -9.62 4.01 32.69
CA ASN A 445 -9.64 5.23 33.49
C ASN A 445 -10.16 6.44 32.70
N ASP A 446 -9.75 6.59 31.43
CA ASP A 446 -10.22 7.65 30.53
C ASP A 446 -11.74 7.53 30.28
N LEU A 447 -12.26 6.31 30.08
CA LEU A 447 -13.69 6.07 29.87
C LEU A 447 -14.53 6.36 31.15
N GLU A 448 -14.03 5.95 32.31
CA GLU A 448 -14.66 6.27 33.59
C GLU A 448 -14.70 7.79 33.85
N ALA A 449 -13.62 8.50 33.52
CA ALA A 449 -13.54 9.96 33.57
C ALA A 449 -14.51 10.66 32.60
N LEU A 450 -14.88 10.01 31.51
CA LEU A 450 -15.90 10.45 30.56
C LEU A 450 -17.33 10.14 31.00
N GLY A 451 -17.51 9.51 32.16
CA GLY A 451 -18.80 9.23 32.80
C GLY A 451 -19.45 7.92 32.34
N TYR A 452 -18.68 6.98 31.82
CA TYR A 452 -19.16 5.63 31.56
C TYR A 452 -19.28 4.85 32.88
N HIS A 453 -20.43 4.24 33.10
CA HIS A 453 -20.75 3.52 34.34
C HIS A 453 -21.10 2.05 34.14
N GLY A 454 -21.26 1.62 32.89
CA GLY A 454 -21.46 0.22 32.54
C GLY A 454 -20.20 -0.62 32.71
N ARG A 455 -20.29 -1.92 32.47
CA ARG A 455 -19.13 -2.80 32.54
C ARG A 455 -18.14 -2.46 31.42
N ILE A 456 -16.89 -2.24 31.78
CA ILE A 456 -15.80 -1.99 30.86
C ILE A 456 -14.86 -3.19 30.94
N MET A 457 -14.70 -3.92 29.80
CA MET A 457 -13.94 -5.15 29.69
C MET A 457 -12.96 -5.08 28.52
N SER A 458 -11.77 -5.64 28.68
CA SER A 458 -10.85 -5.80 27.55
C SER A 458 -11.10 -7.11 26.80
N VAL A 459 -10.70 -7.15 25.53
CA VAL A 459 -10.75 -8.38 24.74
C VAL A 459 -9.89 -9.48 25.35
N LEU A 460 -8.78 -9.14 26.00
CA LEU A 460 -7.91 -10.09 26.70
C LEU A 460 -8.57 -10.70 27.95
N GLU A 461 -9.39 -9.93 28.65
CA GLU A 461 -10.23 -10.43 29.77
C GLU A 461 -11.30 -11.37 29.25
N LEU A 462 -11.95 -11.00 28.13
CA LEU A 462 -12.98 -11.84 27.51
C LEU A 462 -12.45 -13.19 27.02
N LEU A 463 -11.20 -13.21 26.53
CA LEU A 463 -10.51 -14.42 26.05
C LEU A 463 -9.80 -15.21 27.16
N ASP A 464 -9.81 -14.76 28.42
CA ASP A 464 -9.00 -15.31 29.52
C ASP A 464 -7.49 -15.32 29.21
N ARG A 465 -7.00 -14.28 28.51
CA ARG A 465 -5.63 -14.19 28.00
C ARG A 465 -4.87 -12.95 28.53
N LYS A 466 -5.07 -12.58 29.78
CA LYS A 466 -4.37 -11.41 30.37
C LYS A 466 -2.84 -11.52 30.33
N SER A 467 -2.30 -12.73 30.49
CA SER A 467 -0.86 -13.01 30.41
C SER A 467 -0.26 -12.79 29.03
N LEU A 468 -1.04 -12.82 27.97
CA LEU A 468 -0.56 -12.59 26.58
C LEU A 468 0.07 -11.22 26.41
N TRP A 469 -0.40 -10.20 27.13
CA TRP A 469 0.18 -8.87 27.07
C TRP A 469 1.60 -8.81 27.65
N GLU A 470 1.83 -9.52 28.75
CA GLU A 470 3.16 -9.60 29.37
C GLU A 470 4.13 -10.29 28.43
N GLU A 471 3.74 -11.42 27.81
CA GLU A 471 4.54 -12.10 26.80
C GLU A 471 4.83 -11.21 25.58
N TYR A 472 3.82 -10.47 25.09
CA TYR A 472 3.98 -9.57 23.95
C TYR A 472 4.93 -8.41 24.26
N SER A 473 4.86 -7.85 25.46
CA SER A 473 5.74 -6.75 25.89
C SER A 473 7.19 -7.20 25.96
N LEU A 474 7.46 -8.39 26.52
CA LEU A 474 8.79 -8.97 26.57
C LEU A 474 9.40 -9.21 25.18
N ILE A 475 8.60 -9.73 24.24
CA ILE A 475 9.05 -9.97 22.86
C ILE A 475 9.36 -8.66 22.12
N ARG A 476 8.63 -7.60 22.40
CA ARG A 476 8.85 -6.28 21.77
C ARG A 476 10.12 -5.61 22.24
N ASP A 477 10.48 -5.77 23.51
CA ASP A 477 11.65 -5.14 24.11
C ASP A 477 12.94 -5.90 23.76
N GLU A 478 12.83 -7.12 23.20
CA GLU A 478 13.93 -7.93 22.64
C GLU A 478 14.19 -7.67 21.13
N LEU A 479 13.31 -6.92 20.43
CA LEU A 479 13.40 -6.55 19.01
C LEU A 479 13.73 -5.06 18.84
#